data_a15c0eef721f0e0db7dee0605f3b967d
#
_entry.id   a15c0eef721f0e0db7dee0605f3b967d
#
_cell.length_a   1.000
_cell.length_b   1.000
_cell.length_c   1.000
_cell.angle_alpha   90.00
_cell.angle_beta   90.00
_cell.angle_gamma   90.00
#
_symmetry.space_group_name_H-M   'P 1'
#
loop_
_entity.id
_entity.type
_entity.pdbx_description
1 polymer ?
#
loop_
_entity_poly.entity_id
_entity_poly.type
_entity_poly.pdbx_seq_one_letter_code
_entity_poly.pdbx_strand_id
1 'polypeptide(L)' 'MIYTMKLFILYQTDIWKSKMSRVFYGIFDSRTKAIDCAKYNGLYSSYAKVNIEEVTLNVFEEI' A
#
# COMPACT_ATOMS: atom_id res chain seq x y z
N MET A 1 -25.41 13.67 -0.85
CA MET A 1 -24.31 13.38 0.10
C MET A 1 -23.18 12.68 -0.66
N ILE A 2 -21.98 13.18 -0.49
CA ILE A 2 -20.80 12.58 -1.13
C ILE A 2 -20.10 11.72 -0.10
N TYR A 3 -19.96 10.43 -0.41
CA TYR A 3 -19.17 9.54 0.43
C TYR A 3 -17.77 9.48 -0.11
N THR A 4 -16.80 9.71 0.76
CA THR A 4 -15.41 9.46 0.44
C THR A 4 -14.98 8.23 1.20
N MET A 5 -14.42 7.25 0.49
CA MET A 5 -13.88 6.06 1.10
C MET A 5 -12.38 6.07 0.91
N LYS A 6 -11.66 6.01 2.01
CA LYS A 6 -10.21 5.89 1.99
C LYS A 6 -9.83 4.42 1.87
N LEU A 7 -8.92 4.13 0.97
CA LEU A 7 -8.38 2.80 0.77
C LEU A 7 -6.86 2.85 0.92
N PHE A 8 -6.28 1.71 1.22
CA PHE A 8 -4.85 1.62 1.48
C PHE A 8 -4.26 0.54 0.59
N ILE A 9 -3.39 0.94 -0.33
CA ILE A 9 -2.73 0.03 -1.26
C ILE A 9 -1.44 -0.43 -0.64
N LEU A 10 -1.28 -1.75 -0.51
CA LEU A 10 -0.07 -2.36 0.02
C LEU A 10 0.82 -2.80 -1.15
N TYR A 11 2.04 -2.32 -1.16
CA TYR A 11 3.03 -2.76 -2.14
C TYR A 11 4.43 -2.74 -1.53
N GLN A 12 5.34 -3.39 -2.20
CA GLN A 12 6.73 -3.47 -1.79
C GLN A 12 7.62 -2.90 -2.88
N THR A 13 8.68 -2.22 -2.50
CA THR A 13 9.65 -1.64 -3.43
C THR A 13 11.05 -2.05 -2.98
N ASP A 14 12.05 -1.69 -3.80
CA ASP A 14 13.43 -1.74 -3.36
C ASP A 14 13.68 -0.69 -2.27
N ILE A 15 14.89 -0.66 -1.73
CA ILE A 15 15.23 0.27 -0.65
C ILE A 15 15.20 1.73 -1.10
N TRP A 16 15.23 1.99 -2.39
CA TRP A 16 15.17 3.34 -2.97
C TRP A 16 13.75 3.76 -3.33
N LYS A 17 12.77 2.88 -3.11
CA LYS A 17 11.36 3.14 -3.40
C LYS A 17 11.10 3.50 -4.86
N SER A 18 11.83 2.86 -5.79
CA SER A 18 11.64 3.14 -7.20
C SER A 18 10.30 2.61 -7.69
N LYS A 19 9.65 3.37 -8.59
CA LYS A 19 8.34 2.96 -9.12
C LYS A 19 8.42 1.66 -9.90
N MET A 20 9.53 1.40 -10.57
CA MET A 20 9.70 0.20 -11.37
C MET A 20 9.85 -1.07 -10.53
N SER A 21 10.17 -0.92 -9.25
CA SER A 21 10.34 -2.06 -8.36
C SER A 21 9.06 -2.42 -7.58
N ARG A 22 7.96 -1.72 -7.81
CA ARG A 22 6.71 -1.94 -7.07
C ARG A 22 6.14 -3.32 -7.33
N VAL A 23 5.84 -4.03 -6.26
CA VAL A 23 5.09 -5.29 -6.30
C VAL A 23 3.82 -5.09 -5.49
N PHE A 24 2.68 -5.17 -6.15
CA PHE A 24 1.38 -4.94 -5.55
C PHE A 24 0.94 -6.18 -4.78
N TYR A 25 0.44 -5.98 -3.56
CA TYR A 25 0.02 -7.09 -2.70
C TYR A 25 -1.43 -7.02 -2.25
N GLY A 26 -2.09 -5.88 -2.39
CA GLY A 26 -3.50 -5.82 -2.04
C GLY A 26 -4.01 -4.42 -1.73
N ILE A 27 -5.32 -4.34 -1.54
CA ILE A 27 -6.02 -3.12 -1.17
C ILE A 27 -6.81 -3.41 0.09
N PHE A 28 -6.74 -2.49 1.06
CA PHE A 28 -7.37 -2.66 2.36
C PHE A 28 -8.19 -1.43 2.71
N ASP A 29 -9.17 -1.59 3.58
CA ASP A 29 -10.00 -0.49 4.06
C ASP A 29 -9.41 0.21 5.29
N SER A 30 -8.30 -0.27 5.81
CA SER A 30 -7.60 0.40 6.91
C SER A 30 -6.10 0.18 6.79
N ARG A 31 -5.35 1.15 7.29
CA ARG A 31 -3.88 1.07 7.33
C ARG A 31 -3.43 -0.09 8.22
N THR A 32 -4.12 -0.29 9.34
CA THR A 32 -3.78 -1.37 10.28
C THR A 32 -3.89 -2.73 9.61
N LYS A 33 -4.95 -2.97 8.83
CA LYS A 33 -5.12 -4.23 8.12
C LYS A 33 -4.01 -4.45 7.10
N ALA A 34 -3.60 -3.40 6.40
CA ALA A 34 -2.51 -3.49 5.43
C ALA A 34 -1.19 -3.84 6.14
N ILE A 35 -0.90 -3.17 7.25
CA ILE A 35 0.31 -3.43 8.03
C ILE A 35 0.32 -4.87 8.56
N ASP A 36 -0.79 -5.32 9.13
CA ASP A 36 -0.90 -6.67 9.68
C ASP A 36 -0.72 -7.72 8.59
N CYS A 37 -1.29 -7.49 7.42
CA CYS A 37 -1.12 -8.38 6.28
C CYS A 37 0.34 -8.45 5.84
N ALA A 38 1.02 -7.31 5.78
CA ALA A 38 2.44 -7.26 5.43
C ALA A 38 3.29 -8.03 6.44
N LYS A 39 3.01 -7.88 7.73
CA LYS A 39 3.71 -8.62 8.79
C LYS A 39 3.45 -10.12 8.68
N TYR A 40 2.19 -10.49 8.53
CA TYR A 40 1.80 -11.89 8.44
C TYR A 40 2.48 -12.59 7.26
N ASN A 41 2.65 -11.89 6.15
CA ASN A 41 3.26 -12.46 4.95
C ASN A 41 4.77 -12.22 4.84
N GLY A 42 5.40 -11.69 5.88
CA GLY A 42 6.85 -11.54 5.93
C GLY A 42 7.41 -10.52 4.94
N LEU A 43 6.65 -9.45 4.64
CA LEU A 43 7.09 -8.47 3.65
C LEU A 43 8.15 -7.50 4.18
N TYR A 44 8.26 -7.38 5.50
CA TYR A 44 9.25 -6.49 6.09
C TYR A 44 10.62 -7.15 6.06
N SER A 45 11.58 -6.53 5.38
CA SER A 45 12.94 -7.04 5.30
C SER A 45 13.93 -5.88 5.19
N SER A 46 15.21 -6.20 5.34
CA SER A 46 16.28 -5.20 5.16
C SER A 46 16.57 -4.90 3.69
N TYR A 47 16.00 -5.69 2.76
CA TYR A 47 16.27 -5.56 1.33
C TYR A 47 15.16 -4.88 0.57
N ALA A 48 14.02 -4.63 1.22
CA ALA A 48 12.85 -4.07 0.55
C ALA A 48 12.10 -3.17 1.51
N LYS A 49 11.32 -2.25 0.95
CA LYS A 49 10.47 -1.33 1.71
C LYS A 49 9.02 -1.68 1.52
N VAL A 50 8.29 -1.78 2.62
CA VAL A 50 6.84 -1.89 2.60
C VAL A 50 6.25 -0.50 2.51
N ASN A 51 5.36 -0.29 1.56
CA ASN A 51 4.72 0.99 1.32
C ASN A 51 3.21 0.83 1.37
N ILE A 52 2.55 1.76 2.04
CA ILE A 52 1.10 1.77 2.13
C ILE A 52 0.64 3.15 1.67
N GLU A 53 -0.01 3.19 0.51
CA GLU A 53 -0.51 4.42 -0.09
C GLU A 53 -1.97 4.60 0.23
N GLU A 54 -2.32 5.74 0.83
CA GLU A 54 -3.70 6.10 1.05
C GLU A 54 -4.26 6.72 -0.21
N VAL A 55 -5.37 6.17 -0.70
CA VAL A 55 -6.06 6.67 -1.88
C VAL A 55 -7.54 6.85 -1.56
N THR A 56 -8.23 7.63 -2.37
CA THR A 56 -9.66 7.88 -2.21
C THR A 56 -10.41 7.22 -3.35
N LEU A 57 -11.41 6.42 -3.00
CA LEU A 57 -12.23 5.71 -3.98
C LEU A 57 -12.94 6.70 -4.90
N ASN A 58 -12.97 6.40 -6.19
CA ASN A 58 -13.64 7.18 -7.23
C ASN A 58 -13.07 8.59 -7.43
N VAL A 59 -11.84 8.82 -6.98
CA VAL A 59 -11.13 10.07 -7.24
C VAL A 59 -9.98 9.76 -8.19
N PHE A 60 -9.83 10.58 -9.22
CA PHE A 60 -8.70 10.47 -10.13
C PHE A 60 -7.44 10.95 -9.40
N GLU A 61 -6.51 10.04 -9.19
CA GLU A 61 -5.26 10.31 -8.48
C GLU A 61 -4.09 9.64 -9.21
N GLU A 62 -2.97 10.36 -9.25
CA GLU A 62 -1.72 9.77 -9.71
C GLU A 62 -0.89 9.37 -8.49
N ILE A 63 -0.55 8.10 -8.40
CA ILE A 63 0.21 7.55 -7.27
C ILE A 63 1.49 6.87 -7.73
#